data_422759fb999a36d74f5cc773bd5f99ca
#
_entry.id   422759fb999a36d74f5cc773bd5f99ca
#
_cell.length_a   1.000
_cell.length_b   1.000
_cell.length_c   1.000
_cell.angle_alpha   90.00
_cell.angle_beta   90.00
_cell.angle_gamma   90.00
#
_symmetry.space_group_name_H-M   'P 1'
#
loop_
_entity.id
_entity.type
_entity.pdbx_description
1 polymer ?
#
loop_
_entity_poly.entity_id
_entity_poly.type
_entity_poly.pdbx_seq_one_letter_code
_entity_poly.pdbx_strand_id
1 'polypeptide(L)'
;MVPDEYYELFSKWMERHHGFAVKKEWVRFCTGCVTAIAWMIHAYTQPGDACLILTPVYYPFHNVVTNNDRKLVTADLKYENGYFSMDYDAIEQAITENDVKLFLMCSPHNPAGRVWTEEELDHVLAICKKYNVLVVADEIHQDIVFGENKFVPAASVAEGKYQDILLTLNLSSET
;
A
#
# COMPACT_ATOMS: atom_id res chain seq x y z
N MET A 1 11.66 13.52 -19.14
CA MET A 1 10.19 13.46 -19.33
C MET A 1 9.89 12.06 -19.84
N VAL A 2 8.98 11.36 -19.21
CA VAL A 2 8.62 9.98 -19.59
C VAL A 2 7.71 10.07 -20.83
N PRO A 3 7.96 9.27 -21.88
CA PRO A 3 7.12 9.29 -23.08
C PRO A 3 5.67 8.90 -22.80
N ASP A 4 4.73 9.42 -23.58
CA ASP A 4 3.31 9.08 -23.46
C ASP A 4 3.02 7.59 -23.65
N GLU A 5 3.80 6.94 -24.52
CA GLU A 5 3.74 5.50 -24.76
C GLU A 5 3.95 4.67 -23.48
N TYR A 6 4.79 5.12 -22.56
CA TYR A 6 4.99 4.44 -21.26
C TYR A 6 3.67 4.32 -20.48
N TYR A 7 2.92 5.42 -20.39
CA TYR A 7 1.65 5.43 -19.65
C TYR A 7 0.59 4.53 -20.30
N GLU A 8 0.57 4.48 -21.63
CA GLU A 8 -0.33 3.60 -22.36
C GLU A 8 0.03 2.12 -22.18
N LEU A 9 1.33 1.78 -22.22
CA LEU A 9 1.81 0.44 -21.99
C LEU A 9 1.52 -0.01 -20.56
N PHE A 10 1.74 0.85 -19.59
CA PHE A 10 1.43 0.57 -18.19
C PHE A 10 -0.07 0.30 -17.99
N SER A 11 -0.95 1.15 -18.53
CA SER A 11 -2.39 0.95 -18.44
C SER A 11 -2.83 -0.38 -19.07
N LYS A 12 -2.31 -0.70 -20.27
CA LYS A 12 -2.58 -1.97 -20.95
C LYS A 12 -2.06 -3.20 -20.16
N TRP A 13 -0.90 -3.05 -19.49
CA TRP A 13 -0.36 -4.10 -18.63
C TRP A 13 -1.29 -4.37 -17.45
N MET A 14 -1.69 -3.32 -16.72
CA MET A 14 -2.58 -3.44 -15.56
C MET A 14 -3.95 -4.02 -15.94
N GLU A 15 -4.53 -3.59 -17.05
CA GLU A 15 -5.80 -4.13 -17.54
C GLU A 15 -5.68 -5.61 -17.93
N ARG A 16 -4.62 -5.97 -18.66
CA ARG A 16 -4.41 -7.33 -19.16
C ARG A 16 -4.10 -8.34 -18.07
N HIS A 17 -3.25 -7.96 -17.10
CA HIS A 17 -2.72 -8.88 -16.08
C HIS A 17 -3.49 -8.85 -14.78
N HIS A 18 -4.09 -7.69 -14.44
CA HIS A 18 -4.74 -7.47 -13.15
C HIS A 18 -6.20 -7.04 -13.27
N GLY A 19 -6.73 -6.95 -14.50
CA GLY A 19 -8.14 -6.59 -14.74
C GLY A 19 -8.51 -5.16 -14.32
N PHE A 20 -7.52 -4.28 -14.16
CA PHE A 20 -7.72 -2.92 -13.67
C PHE A 20 -7.20 -1.88 -14.67
N ALA A 21 -8.12 -1.13 -15.29
CA ALA A 21 -7.78 -0.07 -16.24
C ALA A 21 -7.34 1.19 -15.50
N VAL A 22 -6.08 1.57 -15.65
CA VAL A 22 -5.50 2.77 -15.05
C VAL A 22 -5.58 3.94 -16.01
N LYS A 23 -6.10 5.09 -15.56
CA LYS A 23 -6.14 6.29 -16.38
C LYS A 23 -4.77 6.99 -16.37
N LYS A 24 -4.34 7.48 -17.54
CA LYS A 24 -3.06 8.19 -17.71
C LYS A 24 -2.88 9.33 -16.71
N GLU A 25 -3.91 10.12 -16.48
CA GLU A 25 -3.89 11.26 -15.56
C GLU A 25 -3.68 10.88 -14.09
N TRP A 26 -3.88 9.61 -13.72
CA TRP A 26 -3.61 9.08 -12.38
C TRP A 26 -2.16 8.72 -12.17
N VAL A 27 -1.40 8.48 -13.25
CA VAL A 27 -0.04 7.97 -13.16
C VAL A 27 0.98 9.09 -13.01
N ARG A 28 1.89 8.90 -12.06
CA ARG A 28 3.08 9.76 -11.90
C ARG A 28 4.31 8.88 -11.84
N PHE A 29 5.29 9.21 -12.66
CA PHE A 29 6.55 8.49 -12.66
C PHE A 29 7.41 8.94 -11.46
N CYS A 30 8.02 7.96 -10.79
CA CYS A 30 8.97 8.15 -9.71
C CYS A 30 10.15 7.18 -9.84
N THR A 31 11.32 7.59 -9.36
CA THR A 31 12.55 6.80 -9.38
C THR A 31 12.70 5.96 -8.11
N GLY A 32 11.82 4.99 -7.89
CA GLY A 32 11.92 4.08 -6.73
C GLY A 32 10.81 4.25 -5.71
N CYS A 33 10.28 3.11 -5.22
CA CYS A 33 9.15 3.07 -4.32
C CYS A 33 9.44 3.75 -2.97
N VAL A 34 10.60 3.52 -2.37
CA VAL A 34 10.97 4.17 -1.09
C VAL A 34 11.04 5.69 -1.23
N THR A 35 11.57 6.20 -2.36
CA THR A 35 11.56 7.63 -2.67
C THR A 35 10.13 8.16 -2.82
N ALA A 36 9.26 7.42 -3.52
CA ALA A 36 7.86 7.79 -3.66
C ALA A 36 7.13 7.82 -2.32
N ILE A 37 7.36 6.82 -1.45
CA ILE A 37 6.80 6.81 -0.08
C ILE A 37 7.23 8.06 0.69
N ALA A 38 8.53 8.43 0.64
CA ALA A 38 9.00 9.64 1.29
C ALA A 38 8.30 10.90 0.78
N TRP A 39 8.10 11.02 -0.54
CA TRP A 39 7.36 12.15 -1.11
C TRP A 39 5.90 12.18 -0.66
N MET A 40 5.22 11.03 -0.58
CA MET A 40 3.84 10.93 -0.10
C MET A 40 3.73 11.30 1.38
N ILE A 41 4.68 10.84 2.21
CA ILE A 41 4.77 11.23 3.62
C ILE A 41 4.87 12.76 3.73
N HIS A 42 5.76 13.39 2.97
CA HIS A 42 5.90 14.85 3.00
C HIS A 42 4.69 15.60 2.45
N ALA A 43 4.03 15.06 1.43
CA ALA A 43 2.89 15.72 0.78
C ALA A 43 1.61 15.69 1.62
N TYR A 44 1.42 14.61 2.40
CA TYR A 44 0.13 14.33 3.05
C TYR A 44 0.19 14.31 4.58
N THR A 45 1.37 14.48 5.16
CA THR A 45 1.54 14.52 6.62
C THR A 45 2.44 15.69 7.06
N GLN A 46 2.40 16.02 8.34
CA GLN A 46 3.29 17.00 8.97
C GLN A 46 4.29 16.29 9.91
N PRO A 47 5.44 16.93 10.25
CA PRO A 47 6.32 16.42 11.29
C PRO A 47 5.56 16.12 12.58
N GLY A 48 5.76 14.93 13.15
CA GLY A 48 5.05 14.44 14.34
C GLY A 48 3.77 13.67 14.06
N ASP A 49 3.19 13.74 12.85
CA ASP A 49 2.03 12.93 12.49
C ASP A 49 2.37 11.43 12.51
N ALA A 50 1.39 10.62 12.89
CA ALA A 50 1.55 9.18 13.00
C ALA A 50 1.34 8.47 11.65
N CYS A 51 2.31 7.60 11.32
CA CYS A 51 2.24 6.68 10.19
C CYS A 51 2.24 5.23 10.70
N LEU A 52 1.26 4.45 10.26
CA LEU A 52 1.09 3.03 10.60
C LEU A 52 1.81 2.13 9.60
N ILE A 53 2.40 1.07 10.09
CA ILE A 53 2.89 -0.08 9.31
C ILE A 53 2.46 -1.39 9.98
N LEU A 54 2.34 -2.48 9.20
CA LEU A 54 2.09 -3.82 9.74
C LEU A 54 3.41 -4.59 9.84
N THR A 55 3.73 -5.13 11.01
CA THR A 55 4.99 -5.85 11.23
C THR A 55 4.79 -7.36 11.31
N PRO A 56 5.77 -8.18 10.82
CA PRO A 56 7.03 -7.79 10.19
C PRO A 56 6.81 -7.24 8.78
N VAL A 57 7.57 -6.22 8.38
CA VAL A 57 7.50 -5.63 7.03
C VAL A 57 8.91 -5.27 6.52
N TYR A 58 9.03 -4.98 5.25
CA TYR A 58 10.25 -4.50 4.59
C TYR A 58 10.87 -3.35 5.39
N TYR A 59 12.12 -3.52 5.83
CA TYR A 59 12.77 -2.64 6.81
C TYR A 59 12.80 -1.14 6.41
N PRO A 60 12.87 -0.75 5.12
CA PRO A 60 12.85 0.67 4.76
C PRO A 60 11.57 1.40 5.15
N PHE A 61 10.44 0.68 5.38
CA PHE A 61 9.21 1.31 5.85
C PHE A 61 9.40 1.99 7.21
N HIS A 62 10.15 1.35 8.13
CA HIS A 62 10.50 1.96 9.42
C HIS A 62 11.33 3.23 9.21
N ASN A 63 12.38 3.11 8.40
CA ASN A 63 13.34 4.19 8.19
C ASN A 63 12.71 5.38 7.47
N VAL A 64 11.85 5.15 6.47
CA VAL A 64 11.22 6.24 5.72
C VAL A 64 10.26 7.06 6.59
N VAL A 65 9.59 6.43 7.58
CA VAL A 65 8.76 7.14 8.54
C VAL A 65 9.62 7.94 9.53
N THR A 66 10.57 7.28 10.19
CA THR A 66 11.36 7.89 11.27
C THR A 66 12.35 8.93 10.78
N ASN A 67 13.00 8.70 9.62
CA ASN A 67 13.95 9.66 9.04
C ASN A 67 13.28 10.92 8.47
N ASN A 68 11.96 10.92 8.37
CA ASN A 68 11.18 12.07 7.93
C ASN A 68 10.40 12.72 9.08
N ASP A 69 10.83 12.51 10.34
CA ASP A 69 10.25 13.12 11.54
C ASP A 69 8.75 12.79 11.78
N ARG A 70 8.29 11.61 11.31
CA ARG A 70 6.94 11.12 11.59
C ARG A 70 6.97 10.10 12.74
N LYS A 71 5.88 10.04 13.48
CA LYS A 71 5.71 9.05 14.54
C LYS A 71 5.44 7.69 13.91
N LEU A 72 6.32 6.73 14.16
CA LEU A 72 6.10 5.35 13.74
C LEU A 72 5.11 4.66 14.67
N VAL A 73 4.05 4.11 14.11
CA VAL A 73 3.06 3.26 14.78
C VAL A 73 3.08 1.89 14.12
N THR A 74 3.06 0.84 14.91
CA THR A 74 3.08 -0.55 14.41
C THR A 74 1.86 -1.32 14.89
N ALA A 75 1.32 -2.17 14.03
CA ALA A 75 0.43 -3.26 14.42
C ALA A 75 1.03 -4.57 13.90
N ASP A 76 1.09 -5.59 14.76
CA ASP A 76 1.69 -6.86 14.38
C ASP A 76 0.70 -7.71 13.60
N LEU A 77 1.18 -8.38 12.55
CA LEU A 77 0.44 -9.46 11.90
C LEU A 77 0.33 -10.64 12.86
N LYS A 78 -0.83 -11.28 12.89
CA LYS A 78 -1.00 -12.56 13.56
C LYS A 78 -0.26 -13.65 12.80
N TYR A 79 0.46 -14.50 13.51
CA TYR A 79 1.14 -15.65 12.91
C TYR A 79 0.65 -16.94 13.56
N GLU A 80 -0.09 -17.74 12.77
CA GLU A 80 -0.66 -18.99 13.24
C GLU A 80 -0.46 -20.09 12.18
N ASN A 81 0.06 -21.25 12.61
CA ASN A 81 0.24 -22.42 11.74
C ASN A 81 1.02 -22.15 10.44
N GLY A 82 2.02 -21.28 10.49
CA GLY A 82 2.82 -20.92 9.31
C GLY A 82 2.20 -19.86 8.41
N TYR A 83 1.12 -19.21 8.86
CA TYR A 83 0.34 -18.27 8.05
C TYR A 83 0.21 -16.92 8.76
N PHE A 84 0.46 -15.83 8.04
CA PHE A 84 0.27 -14.49 8.54
C PHE A 84 -1.13 -13.97 8.16
N SER A 85 -1.79 -13.26 9.06
CA SER A 85 -3.06 -12.57 8.82
C SER A 85 -3.07 -11.19 9.47
N MET A 86 -3.93 -10.29 8.99
CA MET A 86 -4.13 -8.99 9.62
C MET A 86 -4.91 -9.14 10.92
N ASP A 87 -4.49 -8.41 11.96
CA ASP A 87 -5.26 -8.21 13.17
C ASP A 87 -6.05 -6.90 13.05
N TYR A 88 -7.27 -6.97 12.56
CA TYR A 88 -8.09 -5.79 12.29
C TYR A 88 -8.42 -4.99 13.55
N ASP A 89 -8.61 -5.65 14.69
CA ASP A 89 -8.86 -5.00 15.98
C ASP A 89 -7.61 -4.23 16.43
N ALA A 90 -6.43 -4.84 16.32
CA ALA A 90 -5.16 -4.17 16.64
C ALA A 90 -4.87 -3.00 15.68
N ILE A 91 -5.20 -3.14 14.39
CA ILE A 91 -5.06 -2.07 13.39
C ILE A 91 -5.98 -0.89 13.76
N GLU A 92 -7.26 -1.16 14.03
CA GLU A 92 -8.23 -0.12 14.39
C GLU A 92 -7.85 0.57 15.70
N GLN A 93 -7.40 -0.19 16.70
CA GLN A 93 -6.89 0.35 17.96
C GLN A 93 -5.67 1.25 17.72
N ALA A 94 -4.68 0.79 16.97
CA ALA A 94 -3.49 1.57 16.64
C ALA A 94 -3.83 2.90 15.96
N ILE A 95 -4.78 2.88 15.02
CA ILE A 95 -5.28 4.07 14.32
C ILE A 95 -5.91 5.06 15.31
N THR A 96 -6.81 4.60 16.17
CA THR A 96 -7.59 5.47 17.05
C THR A 96 -6.77 6.04 18.21
N GLU A 97 -5.91 5.22 18.82
CA GLU A 97 -5.08 5.64 19.95
C GLU A 97 -3.95 6.62 19.56
N ASN A 98 -3.52 6.59 18.30
CA ASN A 98 -2.40 7.38 17.83
C ASN A 98 -2.77 8.48 16.83
N ASP A 99 -4.05 8.65 16.50
CA ASP A 99 -4.50 9.61 15.47
C ASP A 99 -3.73 9.46 14.16
N VAL A 100 -3.63 8.20 13.66
CA VAL A 100 -2.86 7.86 12.47
C VAL A 100 -3.38 8.62 11.26
N LYS A 101 -2.47 9.25 10.50
CA LYS A 101 -2.81 10.01 9.28
C LYS A 101 -2.54 9.24 8.01
N LEU A 102 -1.56 8.33 8.04
CA LEU A 102 -1.12 7.58 6.87
C LEU A 102 -0.81 6.14 7.25
N PHE A 103 -1.26 5.19 6.43
CA PHE A 103 -0.94 3.77 6.54
C PHE A 103 -0.10 3.34 5.34
N LEU A 104 1.10 2.84 5.59
CA LEU A 104 1.96 2.21 4.58
C LEU A 104 1.64 0.72 4.54
N MET A 105 0.93 0.30 3.50
CA MET A 105 0.50 -1.08 3.28
C MET A 105 1.41 -1.75 2.23
N CYS A 106 1.87 -2.96 2.51
CA CYS A 106 2.62 -3.79 1.56
C CYS A 106 1.71 -4.87 0.97
N SER A 107 1.52 -4.91 -0.36
CA SER A 107 0.60 -5.82 -1.04
C SER A 107 1.07 -6.16 -2.46
N PRO A 108 1.60 -7.35 -2.74
CA PRO A 108 1.89 -8.48 -1.84
C PRO A 108 2.87 -8.15 -0.72
N HIS A 109 2.72 -8.81 0.43
CA HIS A 109 3.41 -8.43 1.66
C HIS A 109 4.79 -9.08 1.79
N ASN A 110 5.82 -8.26 1.93
CA ASN A 110 7.20 -8.67 2.21
C ASN A 110 7.57 -8.30 3.67
N PRO A 111 8.07 -9.23 4.52
CA PRO A 111 8.53 -10.59 4.20
C PRO A 111 7.47 -11.70 4.44
N ALA A 112 6.24 -11.38 4.82
CA ALA A 112 5.25 -12.38 5.21
C ALA A 112 4.82 -13.31 4.05
N GLY A 113 5.15 -12.95 2.80
CA GLY A 113 4.82 -13.75 1.62
C GLY A 113 3.31 -13.84 1.36
N ARG A 114 2.52 -12.86 1.85
CA ARG A 114 1.07 -12.85 1.70
C ARG A 114 0.65 -12.09 0.46
N VAL A 115 -0.23 -12.72 -0.31
CA VAL A 115 -1.08 -12.04 -1.29
C VAL A 115 -2.45 -11.87 -0.61
N TRP A 116 -2.80 -10.62 -0.29
CA TRP A 116 -4.06 -10.34 0.40
C TRP A 116 -5.25 -10.59 -0.52
N THR A 117 -6.31 -11.20 0.01
CA THR A 117 -7.57 -11.38 -0.74
C THR A 117 -8.32 -10.06 -0.85
N GLU A 118 -9.33 -10.01 -1.74
CA GLU A 118 -10.18 -8.84 -1.87
C GLU A 118 -10.93 -8.54 -0.57
N GLU A 119 -11.39 -9.56 0.14
CA GLU A 119 -12.08 -9.42 1.42
C GLU A 119 -11.15 -8.87 2.52
N GLU A 120 -9.89 -9.31 2.56
CA GLU A 120 -8.89 -8.80 3.50
C GLU A 120 -8.59 -7.32 3.22
N LEU A 121 -8.45 -6.96 1.95
CA LEU A 121 -8.22 -5.57 1.54
C LEU A 121 -9.46 -4.70 1.79
N ASP A 122 -10.67 -5.16 1.45
CA ASP A 122 -11.91 -4.41 1.72
C ASP A 122 -12.04 -4.11 3.21
N HIS A 123 -11.76 -5.08 4.07
CA HIS A 123 -11.85 -4.90 5.53
C HIS A 123 -10.90 -3.81 6.04
N VAL A 124 -9.60 -3.91 5.71
CA VAL A 124 -8.61 -2.93 6.20
C VAL A 124 -8.82 -1.54 5.58
N LEU A 125 -9.20 -1.47 4.31
CA LEU A 125 -9.49 -0.20 3.65
C LEU A 125 -10.78 0.45 4.20
N ALA A 126 -11.77 -0.34 4.60
CA ALA A 126 -12.97 0.16 5.28
C ALA A 126 -12.63 0.81 6.63
N ILE A 127 -11.74 0.19 7.41
CA ILE A 127 -11.23 0.78 8.66
C ILE A 127 -10.52 2.12 8.35
N CYS A 128 -9.59 2.14 7.40
CA CYS A 128 -8.89 3.36 7.02
C CYS A 128 -9.84 4.48 6.57
N LYS A 129 -10.84 4.15 5.75
CA LYS A 129 -11.85 5.12 5.30
C LYS A 129 -12.70 5.66 6.45
N LYS A 130 -13.10 4.80 7.39
CA LYS A 130 -13.87 5.19 8.59
C LYS A 130 -13.17 6.27 9.41
N TYR A 131 -11.84 6.20 9.50
CA TYR A 131 -11.02 7.14 10.29
C TYR A 131 -10.28 8.18 9.46
N ASN A 132 -10.57 8.26 8.15
CA ASN A 132 -9.94 9.20 7.22
C ASN A 132 -8.40 9.06 7.19
N VAL A 133 -7.91 7.82 7.21
CA VAL A 133 -6.49 7.49 7.08
C VAL A 133 -6.16 7.32 5.61
N LEU A 134 -5.16 8.07 5.11
CA LEU A 134 -4.63 7.88 3.76
C LEU A 134 -3.84 6.57 3.69
N VAL A 135 -4.08 5.75 2.67
CA VAL A 135 -3.36 4.49 2.45
C VAL A 135 -2.38 4.65 1.30
N VAL A 136 -1.12 4.32 1.54
CA VAL A 136 -0.09 4.14 0.50
C VAL A 136 0.17 2.66 0.37
N ALA A 137 -0.33 2.04 -0.70
CA ALA A 137 -0.14 0.63 -0.99
C ALA A 137 1.10 0.44 -1.87
N ASP A 138 2.13 -0.18 -1.32
CA ASP A 138 3.30 -0.62 -2.07
C ASP A 138 2.99 -1.96 -2.71
N GLU A 139 2.73 -1.92 -4.02
CA GLU A 139 2.32 -3.05 -4.86
C GLU A 139 3.47 -3.52 -5.77
N ILE A 140 4.73 -3.21 -5.41
CA ILE A 140 5.91 -3.51 -6.23
C ILE A 140 6.02 -5.00 -6.60
N HIS A 141 5.49 -5.91 -5.79
CA HIS A 141 5.52 -7.35 -6.03
C HIS A 141 4.28 -7.88 -6.78
N GLN A 142 3.43 -7.02 -7.32
CA GLN A 142 2.15 -7.39 -7.95
C GLN A 142 2.26 -8.48 -9.03
N ASP A 143 3.37 -8.48 -9.79
CA ASP A 143 3.62 -9.45 -10.87
C ASP A 143 4.36 -10.72 -10.40
N ILE A 144 4.73 -10.78 -9.09
CA ILE A 144 5.46 -11.91 -8.50
C ILE A 144 4.51 -12.65 -7.55
N VAL A 145 3.55 -13.35 -8.12
CA VAL A 145 2.55 -14.13 -7.37
C VAL A 145 2.65 -15.60 -7.77
N PHE A 146 2.69 -16.50 -6.77
CA PHE A 146 2.89 -17.92 -7.00
C PHE A 146 1.62 -18.74 -6.69
N GLY A 147 1.53 -19.92 -7.34
CA GLY A 147 0.44 -20.85 -7.14
C GLY A 147 -0.87 -20.36 -7.74
N GLU A 148 -1.96 -20.60 -7.04
CA GLU A 148 -3.32 -20.21 -7.45
C GLU A 148 -3.73 -18.82 -6.94
N ASN A 149 -2.83 -18.14 -6.21
CA ASN A 149 -3.09 -16.81 -5.71
C ASN A 149 -3.24 -15.80 -6.85
N LYS A 150 -4.08 -14.80 -6.65
CA LYS A 150 -4.25 -13.70 -7.60
C LYS A 150 -4.02 -12.38 -6.87
N PHE A 151 -3.18 -11.54 -7.44
CA PHE A 151 -3.03 -10.18 -6.97
C PHE A 151 -4.32 -9.38 -7.23
N VAL A 152 -4.74 -8.63 -6.22
CA VAL A 152 -5.87 -7.70 -6.32
C VAL A 152 -5.32 -6.28 -6.14
N PRO A 153 -5.37 -5.42 -7.18
CA PRO A 153 -5.00 -4.02 -7.04
C PRO A 153 -5.86 -3.34 -5.96
N ALA A 154 -5.26 -2.72 -4.97
CA ALA A 154 -6.00 -2.07 -3.89
C ALA A 154 -7.00 -1.02 -4.42
N ALA A 155 -6.66 -0.36 -5.54
CA ALA A 155 -7.52 0.61 -6.20
C ALA A 155 -8.76 0.01 -6.90
N SER A 156 -8.81 -1.33 -7.09
CA SER A 156 -9.97 -2.02 -7.68
C SER A 156 -10.94 -2.57 -6.66
N VAL A 157 -10.54 -2.65 -5.39
CA VAL A 157 -11.33 -3.24 -4.31
C VAL A 157 -12.70 -2.59 -4.19
N ALA A 158 -13.74 -3.42 -4.07
CA ALA A 158 -15.13 -2.98 -3.98
C ALA A 158 -15.50 -1.96 -5.08
N GLU A 159 -15.14 -2.27 -6.33
CA GLU A 159 -15.40 -1.43 -7.51
C GLU A 159 -14.80 -0.01 -7.41
N GLY A 160 -13.69 0.13 -6.70
CA GLY A 160 -12.99 1.40 -6.54
C GLY A 160 -13.52 2.31 -5.42
N LYS A 161 -14.27 1.76 -4.49
CA LYS A 161 -14.87 2.47 -3.34
C LYS A 161 -13.87 3.28 -2.51
N TYR A 162 -12.58 2.92 -2.51
CA TYR A 162 -11.55 3.48 -1.65
C TYR A 162 -10.54 4.38 -2.39
N GLN A 163 -10.76 4.67 -3.67
CA GLN A 163 -9.82 5.44 -4.48
C GLN A 163 -9.54 6.86 -3.96
N ASP A 164 -10.46 7.42 -3.19
CA ASP A 164 -10.33 8.75 -2.57
C ASP A 164 -9.35 8.83 -1.39
N ILE A 165 -8.98 7.66 -0.82
CA ILE A 165 -8.02 7.56 0.29
C ILE A 165 -6.77 6.75 -0.09
N LEU A 166 -6.56 6.44 -1.38
CA LEU A 166 -5.57 5.45 -1.80
C LEU A 166 -4.55 6.03 -2.78
N LEU A 167 -3.29 5.76 -2.51
CA LEU A 167 -2.17 5.93 -3.42
C LEU A 167 -1.49 4.57 -3.60
N THR A 168 -1.20 4.17 -4.83
CA THR A 168 -0.53 2.90 -5.11
C THR A 168 0.82 3.10 -5.75
N LEU A 169 1.78 2.25 -5.42
CA LEU A 169 3.11 2.19 -6.00
C LEU A 169 3.23 0.90 -6.79
N ASN A 170 3.43 1.03 -8.07
CA ASN A 170 3.46 -0.09 -9.00
C ASN A 170 4.69 0.00 -9.89
N LEU A 171 5.10 -1.14 -10.45
CA LEU A 171 6.23 -1.30 -11.34
C LEU A 171 7.59 -0.93 -10.76
N SER A 172 8.50 -1.81 -11.00
CA SER A 172 9.88 -1.67 -10.63
C SER A 172 10.56 -0.52 -11.37
N SER A 173 11.05 0.43 -10.60
CA SER A 173 12.08 1.35 -11.03
C SER A 173 13.49 0.75 -10.89
N GLU A 174 13.60 -0.50 -10.47
CA GLU A 174 14.86 -1.18 -10.15
C GLU A 174 15.33 -2.13 -11.26
N THR A 175 14.72 -2.08 -12.43
CA THR A 175 15.16 -2.80 -13.63
C THR A 175 15.84 -1.88 -14.61
#